data_fbf6f5106712fb10cf3f09466ef1dec9
#
_entry.id   fbf6f5106712fb10cf3f09466ef1dec9
#
_cell.length_a   1.000
_cell.length_b   1.000
_cell.length_c   1.000
_cell.angle_alpha   90.00
_cell.angle_beta   90.00
_cell.angle_gamma   90.00
#
_symmetry.space_group_name_H-M   'P 1'
#
loop_
_entity.id
_entity.type
_entity.pdbx_description
1 polymer ?
#
loop_
_entity_poly.entity_id
_entity_poly.type
_entity_poly.pdbx_seq_one_letter_code
_entity_poly.pdbx_strand_id
1 'polypeptide(L)'
;MLDFSGREVVVTGGTGALGSAVVGRLITAGAIVHVPVYIAEELQRFPYRGHEAVRVHEGLDLGKEGDVARLYGATSALYASVHVAGGFSMGPIADTSLESWEHLMRMNATTCFLCCREAVRTLNGGEGRIVNVAARPALVPTAQMSAYAASKAAVSALTLSLAEETAESGVWVNAIVPSIIDTEVNRAAMPDADHAAWPSPEQIAETIAFLASPQNAVTRGALVPVYGRS
;
A
#
# COMPACT_ATOMS: atom_id res chain seq x y z
N MET A 1 12.54 -17.25 8.74
CA MET A 1 11.11 -17.14 8.36
C MET A 1 10.60 -15.85 8.93
N LEU A 2 9.78 -15.06 8.21
CA LEU A 2 9.17 -13.86 8.77
C LEU A 2 8.18 -14.26 9.88
N ASP A 3 8.18 -13.51 10.99
CA ASP A 3 7.34 -13.79 12.15
C ASP A 3 6.60 -12.51 12.60
N PHE A 4 5.28 -12.57 12.54
CA PHE A 4 4.35 -11.54 12.99
C PHE A 4 3.46 -12.01 14.14
N SER A 5 3.82 -13.09 14.84
CA SER A 5 3.02 -13.64 15.93
C SER A 5 2.72 -12.57 16.98
N GLY A 6 1.43 -12.41 17.31
CA GLY A 6 0.96 -11.41 18.26
C GLY A 6 0.98 -9.96 17.78
N ARG A 7 1.25 -9.70 16.49
CA ARG A 7 1.29 -8.36 15.89
C ARG A 7 0.08 -8.09 15.03
N GLU A 8 -0.43 -6.89 15.12
CA GLU A 8 -1.50 -6.40 14.25
C GLU A 8 -0.90 -5.57 13.11
N VAL A 9 -1.43 -5.78 11.90
CA VAL A 9 -1.01 -5.08 10.68
C VAL A 9 -2.24 -4.50 9.98
N VAL A 10 -2.23 -3.20 9.70
CA VAL A 10 -3.23 -2.58 8.83
C VAL A 10 -2.78 -2.76 7.36
N VAL A 11 -3.65 -3.26 6.50
CA VAL A 11 -3.41 -3.36 5.05
C VAL A 11 -4.53 -2.64 4.31
N THR A 12 -4.27 -1.42 3.84
CA THR A 12 -5.25 -0.70 3.01
C THR A 12 -5.27 -1.27 1.60
N GLY A 13 -6.44 -1.25 0.94
CA GLY A 13 -6.59 -1.89 -0.37
C GLY A 13 -6.41 -3.42 -0.33
N GLY A 14 -6.60 -4.03 0.85
CA GLY A 14 -6.39 -5.46 1.09
C GLY A 14 -7.30 -6.39 0.28
N THR A 15 -8.40 -5.87 -0.28
CA THR A 15 -9.33 -6.61 -1.16
C THR A 15 -8.87 -6.67 -2.62
N GLY A 16 -7.95 -5.80 -3.04
CA GLY A 16 -7.40 -5.78 -4.40
C GLY A 16 -6.39 -6.91 -4.64
N ALA A 17 -5.94 -7.08 -5.89
CA ALA A 17 -5.04 -8.16 -6.29
C ALA A 17 -3.73 -8.17 -5.47
N LEU A 18 -3.00 -7.06 -5.42
CA LEU A 18 -1.77 -6.97 -4.61
C LEU A 18 -2.10 -7.04 -3.12
N GLY A 19 -3.14 -6.32 -2.66
CA GLY A 19 -3.50 -6.30 -1.25
C GLY A 19 -3.87 -7.68 -0.72
N SER A 20 -4.63 -8.48 -1.47
CA SER A 20 -4.97 -9.86 -1.10
C SER A 20 -3.74 -10.75 -0.97
N ALA A 21 -2.77 -10.63 -1.88
CA ALA A 21 -1.50 -11.35 -1.78
C ALA A 21 -0.72 -10.95 -0.51
N VAL A 22 -0.69 -9.65 -0.20
CA VAL A 22 -0.07 -9.13 1.04
C VAL A 22 -0.77 -9.68 2.27
N VAL A 23 -2.10 -9.62 2.33
CA VAL A 23 -2.88 -10.19 3.44
C VAL A 23 -2.55 -11.66 3.62
N GLY A 24 -2.61 -12.47 2.54
CA GLY A 24 -2.27 -13.90 2.59
C GLY A 24 -0.88 -14.15 3.11
N ARG A 25 0.10 -13.36 2.67
CA ARG A 25 1.48 -13.51 3.12
C ARG A 25 1.67 -13.18 4.60
N LEU A 26 0.98 -12.13 5.09
CA LEU A 26 1.05 -11.70 6.49
C LEU A 26 0.36 -12.69 7.45
N ILE A 27 -0.83 -13.19 7.11
CA ILE A 27 -1.51 -14.19 7.95
C ILE A 27 -0.71 -15.50 8.01
N THR A 28 -0.06 -15.92 6.91
CA THR A 28 0.84 -17.08 6.91
C THR A 28 2.06 -16.87 7.82
N ALA A 29 2.43 -15.62 8.08
CA ALA A 29 3.49 -15.26 9.03
C ALA A 29 2.98 -14.99 10.46
N GLY A 30 1.71 -15.26 10.75
CA GLY A 30 1.12 -15.15 12.07
C GLY A 30 0.55 -13.79 12.46
N ALA A 31 0.40 -12.86 11.50
CA ALA A 31 -0.19 -11.55 11.75
C ALA A 31 -1.72 -11.62 11.93
N ILE A 32 -2.26 -10.71 12.75
CA ILE A 32 -3.66 -10.31 12.67
C ILE A 32 -3.74 -9.11 11.73
N VAL A 33 -4.56 -9.21 10.68
CA VAL A 33 -4.59 -8.20 9.62
C VAL A 33 -5.92 -7.43 9.62
N HIS A 34 -5.84 -6.11 9.74
CA HIS A 34 -6.97 -5.19 9.63
C HIS A 34 -7.10 -4.70 8.19
N VAL A 35 -8.25 -4.94 7.57
CA VAL A 35 -8.52 -4.61 6.16
C VAL A 35 -9.71 -3.64 6.09
N PRO A 36 -9.46 -2.35 5.84
CA PRO A 36 -10.53 -1.40 5.56
C PRO A 36 -11.13 -1.66 4.18
N VAL A 37 -12.45 -1.57 4.08
CA VAL A 37 -13.24 -1.78 2.87
C VAL A 37 -14.20 -0.60 2.70
N TYR A 38 -14.13 0.05 1.54
CA TYR A 38 -15.03 1.16 1.22
C TYR A 38 -16.32 0.68 0.56
N ILE A 39 -16.19 -0.21 -0.42
CA ILE A 39 -17.29 -0.75 -1.22
C ILE A 39 -17.51 -2.22 -0.83
N ALA A 40 -18.67 -2.55 -0.27
CA ALA A 40 -18.96 -3.89 0.25
C ALA A 40 -18.82 -5.01 -0.80
N GLU A 41 -19.07 -4.69 -2.07
CA GLU A 41 -18.94 -5.63 -3.20
C GLU A 41 -17.51 -6.16 -3.37
N GLU A 42 -16.49 -5.42 -2.94
CA GLU A 42 -15.10 -5.88 -2.97
C GLU A 42 -14.88 -7.15 -2.13
N LEU A 43 -15.68 -7.33 -1.07
CA LEU A 43 -15.62 -8.51 -0.22
C LEU A 43 -16.04 -9.81 -0.92
N GLN A 44 -16.79 -9.73 -2.02
CA GLN A 44 -17.20 -10.92 -2.76
C GLN A 44 -16.02 -11.65 -3.40
N ARG A 45 -14.95 -10.92 -3.72
CA ARG A 45 -13.73 -11.45 -4.35
C ARG A 45 -12.57 -11.59 -3.38
N PHE A 46 -12.76 -11.18 -2.11
CA PHE A 46 -11.70 -11.23 -1.11
C PHE A 46 -11.59 -12.64 -0.52
N PRO A 47 -10.49 -13.37 -0.79
CA PRO A 47 -10.38 -14.78 -0.44
C PRO A 47 -10.26 -15.04 1.06
N TYR A 48 -9.91 -14.01 1.85
CA TYR A 48 -9.73 -14.13 3.29
C TYR A 48 -10.90 -13.57 4.10
N ARG A 49 -12.06 -13.35 3.44
CA ARG A 49 -13.29 -12.98 4.14
C ARG A 49 -13.68 -14.08 5.13
N GLY A 50 -13.76 -13.71 6.41
CA GLY A 50 -14.11 -14.66 7.49
C GLY A 50 -12.93 -15.49 8.03
N HIS A 51 -11.70 -15.26 7.54
CA HIS A 51 -10.51 -15.86 8.13
C HIS A 51 -10.28 -15.32 9.55
N GLU A 52 -9.99 -16.19 10.53
CA GLU A 52 -9.87 -15.83 11.95
C GLU A 52 -8.82 -14.76 12.26
N ALA A 53 -7.76 -14.67 11.46
CA ALA A 53 -6.72 -13.65 11.59
C ALA A 53 -7.03 -12.36 10.84
N VAL A 54 -8.19 -12.21 10.17
CA VAL A 54 -8.55 -11.02 9.42
C VAL A 54 -9.68 -10.26 10.11
N ARG A 55 -9.51 -8.96 10.25
CA ARG A 55 -10.49 -8.00 10.77
C ARG A 55 -10.92 -7.07 9.65
N VAL A 56 -12.10 -7.30 9.08
CA VAL A 56 -12.68 -6.44 8.03
C VAL A 56 -13.38 -5.25 8.68
N HIS A 57 -13.11 -4.05 8.18
CA HIS A 57 -13.71 -2.79 8.61
C HIS A 57 -14.47 -2.17 7.44
N GLU A 58 -15.78 -2.38 7.37
CA GLU A 58 -16.63 -1.96 6.25
C GLU A 58 -17.02 -0.47 6.34
N GLY A 59 -17.29 0.15 5.17
CA GLY A 59 -17.79 1.51 5.05
C GLY A 59 -16.79 2.59 5.43
N LEU A 60 -15.48 2.33 5.30
CA LEU A 60 -14.42 3.29 5.60
C LEU A 60 -13.86 3.94 4.33
N ASP A 61 -14.09 5.26 4.18
CA ASP A 61 -13.44 6.08 3.16
C ASP A 61 -12.10 6.60 3.68
N LEU A 62 -10.99 6.02 3.20
CA LEU A 62 -9.64 6.42 3.60
C LEU A 62 -9.24 7.85 3.19
N GLY A 63 -10.05 8.52 2.39
CA GLY A 63 -9.94 9.96 2.12
C GLY A 63 -10.62 10.84 3.18
N LYS A 64 -11.14 10.27 4.27
CA LYS A 64 -11.77 10.98 5.40
C LYS A 64 -11.02 10.71 6.70
N GLU A 65 -10.60 11.77 7.37
CA GLU A 65 -9.83 11.69 8.62
C GLU A 65 -10.51 10.85 9.69
N GLY A 66 -11.83 11.05 9.88
CA GLY A 66 -12.60 10.33 10.90
C GLY A 66 -12.67 8.82 10.66
N ASP A 67 -12.73 8.40 9.39
CA ASP A 67 -12.76 6.98 9.02
C ASP A 67 -11.41 6.32 9.24
N VAL A 68 -10.32 7.02 8.86
CA VAL A 68 -8.95 6.55 9.13
C VAL A 68 -8.69 6.46 10.63
N ALA A 69 -9.08 7.47 11.42
CA ALA A 69 -8.94 7.44 12.88
C ALA A 69 -9.70 6.25 13.51
N ARG A 70 -10.91 5.92 13.01
CA ARG A 70 -11.66 4.73 13.46
C ARG A 70 -10.94 3.43 13.15
N LEU A 71 -10.33 3.32 11.96
CA LEU A 71 -9.56 2.14 11.56
C LEU A 71 -8.40 1.88 12.53
N TYR A 72 -7.57 2.88 12.75
CA TYR A 72 -6.39 2.74 13.63
C TYR A 72 -6.77 2.63 15.10
N GLY A 73 -7.85 3.29 15.53
CA GLY A 73 -8.40 3.14 16.88
C GLY A 73 -8.97 1.74 17.20
N ALA A 74 -9.20 0.91 16.18
CA ALA A 74 -9.62 -0.48 16.34
C ALA A 74 -8.45 -1.46 16.53
N THR A 75 -7.21 -1.00 16.42
CA THR A 75 -6.02 -1.81 16.68
C THR A 75 -5.61 -1.71 18.15
N SER A 76 -5.08 -2.78 18.71
CA SER A 76 -4.61 -2.85 20.10
C SER A 76 -3.11 -3.10 20.21
N ALA A 77 -2.52 -3.69 19.20
CA ALA A 77 -1.10 -4.07 19.12
C ALA A 77 -0.54 -3.78 17.70
N LEU A 78 -0.83 -2.59 17.15
CA LEU A 78 -0.34 -2.20 15.84
C LEU A 78 1.18 -2.27 15.80
N TYR A 79 1.69 -3.03 14.85
CA TYR A 79 3.11 -3.12 14.59
C TYR A 79 3.47 -2.59 13.20
N ALA A 80 2.64 -2.83 12.19
CA ALA A 80 2.91 -2.34 10.86
C ALA A 80 1.67 -1.79 10.15
N SER A 81 1.90 -0.89 9.20
CA SER A 81 0.88 -0.35 8.33
C SER A 81 1.34 -0.39 6.88
N VAL A 82 0.57 -1.06 6.02
CA VAL A 82 0.88 -1.29 4.60
C VAL A 82 -0.18 -0.59 3.75
N HIS A 83 0.25 0.39 2.95
CA HIS A 83 -0.65 1.27 2.23
C HIS A 83 -0.70 0.91 0.74
N VAL A 84 -1.52 -0.12 0.42
CA VAL A 84 -1.71 -0.61 -0.96
C VAL A 84 -2.84 0.13 -1.67
N ALA A 85 -3.78 0.73 -0.93
CA ALA A 85 -4.90 1.47 -1.52
C ALA A 85 -4.39 2.54 -2.50
N GLY A 86 -5.00 2.58 -3.66
CA GLY A 86 -4.67 3.51 -4.72
C GLY A 86 -5.31 3.11 -6.04
N GLY A 87 -5.16 3.97 -7.04
CA GLY A 87 -5.70 3.74 -8.37
C GLY A 87 -4.83 4.32 -9.45
N PHE A 88 -5.20 4.01 -10.68
CA PHE A 88 -4.48 4.36 -11.90
C PHE A 88 -5.42 5.00 -12.91
N SER A 89 -4.93 6.03 -13.58
CA SER A 89 -5.52 6.60 -14.77
C SER A 89 -4.39 7.20 -15.63
N MET A 90 -4.55 7.18 -16.94
CA MET A 90 -3.62 7.78 -17.88
C MET A 90 -4.37 8.52 -18.99
N GLY A 91 -3.72 9.55 -19.53
CA GLY A 91 -4.20 10.35 -20.64
C GLY A 91 -3.29 11.53 -20.90
N PRO A 92 -3.40 12.18 -22.09
CA PRO A 92 -2.67 13.40 -22.39
C PRO A 92 -3.00 14.50 -21.37
N ILE A 93 -2.01 15.33 -21.03
CA ILE A 93 -2.22 16.41 -20.03
C ILE A 93 -3.30 17.40 -20.48
N ALA A 94 -3.42 17.66 -21.78
CA ALA A 94 -4.43 18.55 -22.33
C ALA A 94 -5.87 18.06 -22.11
N ASP A 95 -6.06 16.75 -21.98
CA ASP A 95 -7.37 16.09 -21.80
C ASP A 95 -7.61 15.70 -20.33
N THR A 96 -6.64 15.94 -19.46
CA THR A 96 -6.77 15.60 -18.02
C THR A 96 -7.58 16.70 -17.31
N SER A 97 -8.80 16.38 -16.89
CA SER A 97 -9.64 17.31 -16.14
C SER A 97 -9.10 17.55 -14.73
N LEU A 98 -9.47 18.71 -14.13
CA LEU A 98 -9.16 18.98 -12.72
C LEU A 98 -9.76 17.90 -11.81
N GLU A 99 -10.97 17.44 -12.10
CA GLU A 99 -11.63 16.36 -11.35
C GLU A 99 -10.80 15.06 -11.38
N SER A 100 -10.29 14.66 -12.55
CA SER A 100 -9.42 13.48 -12.68
C SER A 100 -8.11 13.65 -11.90
N TRP A 101 -7.52 14.84 -11.94
CA TRP A 101 -6.35 15.18 -11.15
C TRP A 101 -6.63 15.06 -9.64
N GLU A 102 -7.66 15.71 -9.14
CA GLU A 102 -8.05 15.70 -7.73
C GLU A 102 -8.40 14.29 -7.26
N HIS A 103 -9.09 13.51 -8.09
CA HIS A 103 -9.40 12.12 -7.81
C HIS A 103 -8.14 11.28 -7.60
N LEU A 104 -7.14 11.37 -8.49
CA LEU A 104 -5.87 10.65 -8.35
C LEU A 104 -5.08 11.11 -7.12
N MET A 105 -5.02 12.41 -6.87
CA MET A 105 -4.37 12.96 -5.68
C MET A 105 -5.05 12.47 -4.41
N ARG A 106 -6.37 12.47 -4.36
CA ARG A 106 -7.14 11.97 -3.22
C ARG A 106 -6.90 10.47 -3.01
N MET A 107 -7.02 9.68 -4.07
CA MET A 107 -6.95 8.22 -4.01
C MET A 107 -5.55 7.70 -3.66
N ASN A 108 -4.49 8.35 -4.16
CA ASN A 108 -3.12 7.90 -3.97
C ASN A 108 -2.39 8.66 -2.85
N ALA A 109 -2.36 10.00 -2.91
CA ALA A 109 -1.56 10.82 -2.01
C ALA A 109 -2.27 11.08 -0.68
N THR A 110 -3.54 11.55 -0.71
CA THR A 110 -4.27 11.91 0.51
C THR A 110 -4.55 10.70 1.39
N THR A 111 -5.01 9.58 0.80
CA THR A 111 -5.23 8.34 1.56
C THR A 111 -3.95 7.83 2.21
N CYS A 112 -2.83 7.83 1.49
CA CYS A 112 -1.53 7.43 2.02
C CYS A 112 -1.10 8.36 3.17
N PHE A 113 -1.20 9.67 2.99
CA PHE A 113 -0.89 10.65 4.03
C PHE A 113 -1.71 10.44 5.31
N LEU A 114 -3.03 10.29 5.19
CA LEU A 114 -3.90 10.10 6.36
C LEU A 114 -3.57 8.80 7.09
N CYS A 115 -3.33 7.71 6.36
CA CYS A 115 -2.95 6.44 6.94
C CYS A 115 -1.55 6.50 7.59
N CYS A 116 -0.56 7.12 6.96
CA CYS A 116 0.76 7.34 7.55
C CYS A 116 0.66 8.13 8.86
N ARG A 117 -0.11 9.22 8.87
CA ARG A 117 -0.30 10.06 10.06
C ARG A 117 -0.89 9.29 11.22
N GLU A 118 -1.97 8.55 11.00
CA GLU A 118 -2.62 7.77 12.05
C GLU A 118 -1.77 6.56 12.48
N ALA A 119 -1.03 5.93 11.55
CA ALA A 119 -0.08 4.87 11.90
C ALA A 119 1.00 5.39 12.86
N VAL A 120 1.62 6.54 12.58
CA VAL A 120 2.63 7.15 13.47
C VAL A 120 2.04 7.49 14.84
N ARG A 121 0.83 8.08 14.87
CA ARG A 121 0.13 8.38 16.13
C ARG A 121 -0.15 7.15 16.98
N THR A 122 -0.57 6.06 16.32
CA THR A 122 -0.92 4.80 17.00
C THR A 122 0.32 4.05 17.49
N LEU A 123 1.41 4.07 16.73
CA LEU A 123 2.69 3.50 17.13
C LEU A 123 3.35 4.28 18.28
N ASN A 124 3.05 5.56 18.46
CA ASN A 124 3.36 6.42 19.60
C ASN A 124 4.79 6.25 20.18
N GLY A 125 5.80 6.27 19.31
CA GLY A 125 7.20 6.12 19.72
C GLY A 125 7.65 4.69 20.03
N GLY A 126 6.77 3.70 19.78
CA GLY A 126 7.13 2.28 19.80
C GLY A 126 7.77 1.84 18.47
N GLU A 127 8.37 0.66 18.49
CA GLU A 127 8.89 0.05 17.26
C GLU A 127 7.77 -0.25 16.27
N GLY A 128 7.95 0.13 15.01
CA GLY A 128 6.95 -0.12 13.98
C GLY A 128 7.47 -0.02 12.54
N ARG A 129 6.61 -0.39 11.61
CA ARG A 129 6.94 -0.39 10.17
C ARG A 129 5.80 0.23 9.37
N ILE A 130 6.14 1.09 8.43
CA ILE A 130 5.21 1.63 7.44
C ILE A 130 5.74 1.30 6.05
N VAL A 131 4.91 0.69 5.21
CA VAL A 131 5.26 0.35 3.83
C VAL A 131 4.24 0.97 2.88
N ASN A 132 4.69 1.93 2.08
CA ASN A 132 3.89 2.60 1.08
C ASN A 132 4.05 1.93 -0.30
N VAL A 133 3.07 2.14 -1.17
CA VAL A 133 3.13 1.70 -2.58
C VAL A 133 3.18 2.91 -3.49
N ALA A 134 4.39 3.23 -3.95
CA ALA A 134 4.63 4.22 -5.00
C ALA A 134 4.40 3.60 -6.39
N ALA A 135 5.10 4.05 -7.41
CA ALA A 135 5.07 3.45 -8.76
C ALA A 135 6.29 3.90 -9.56
N ARG A 136 6.72 3.09 -10.54
CA ARG A 136 7.83 3.44 -11.45
C ARG A 136 7.65 4.79 -12.13
N PRO A 137 6.46 5.19 -12.63
CA PRO A 137 6.25 6.52 -13.22
C PRO A 137 6.51 7.71 -12.27
N ALA A 138 6.56 7.51 -10.97
CA ALA A 138 6.96 8.55 -10.01
C ALA A 138 8.46 8.85 -10.06
N LEU A 139 9.28 7.92 -10.54
CA LEU A 139 10.74 8.03 -10.59
C LEU A 139 11.27 8.10 -12.03
N VAL A 140 10.57 7.48 -12.98
CA VAL A 140 10.97 7.42 -14.40
C VAL A 140 9.87 8.07 -15.24
N PRO A 141 10.16 9.16 -15.95
CA PRO A 141 9.15 9.86 -16.76
C PRO A 141 8.45 8.93 -17.75
N THR A 142 7.12 8.97 -17.74
CA THR A 142 6.28 8.18 -18.62
C THR A 142 5.21 9.06 -19.25
N ALA A 143 5.13 9.04 -20.58
CA ALA A 143 4.14 9.83 -21.31
C ALA A 143 2.71 9.47 -20.90
N GLN A 144 1.81 10.45 -20.94
CA GLN A 144 0.38 10.31 -20.62
C GLN A 144 0.06 9.93 -19.15
N MET A 145 1.05 9.98 -18.25
CA MET A 145 0.89 9.62 -16.85
C MET A 145 1.15 10.78 -15.88
N SER A 146 1.10 12.04 -16.34
CA SER A 146 1.52 13.21 -15.54
C SER A 146 0.75 13.31 -14.21
N ALA A 147 -0.58 13.18 -14.20
CA ALA A 147 -1.38 13.25 -12.98
C ALA A 147 -1.13 12.04 -12.06
N TYR A 148 -1.07 10.83 -12.62
CA TYR A 148 -0.76 9.62 -11.86
C TYR A 148 0.66 9.67 -11.28
N ALA A 149 1.66 10.02 -12.11
CA ALA A 149 3.05 10.14 -11.68
C ALA A 149 3.20 11.18 -10.56
N ALA A 150 2.53 12.34 -10.66
CA ALA A 150 2.54 13.37 -9.62
C ALA A 150 1.96 12.82 -8.30
N SER A 151 0.83 12.11 -8.35
CA SER A 151 0.21 11.53 -7.14
C SER A 151 1.09 10.48 -6.47
N LYS A 152 1.81 9.66 -7.26
CA LYS A 152 2.74 8.64 -6.75
C LYS A 152 4.10 9.23 -6.34
N ALA A 153 4.53 10.34 -6.96
CA ALA A 153 5.68 11.11 -6.51
C ALA A 153 5.44 11.74 -5.13
N ALA A 154 4.21 12.20 -4.86
CA ALA A 154 3.83 12.65 -3.52
C ALA A 154 3.97 11.54 -2.48
N VAL A 155 3.58 10.29 -2.80
CA VAL A 155 3.78 9.13 -1.91
C VAL A 155 5.28 8.86 -1.68
N SER A 156 6.11 8.98 -2.72
CA SER A 156 7.57 8.81 -2.60
C SER A 156 8.19 9.88 -1.70
N ALA A 157 7.85 11.14 -1.91
CA ALA A 157 8.33 12.26 -1.09
C ALA A 157 7.88 12.14 0.37
N LEU A 158 6.61 11.78 0.61
CA LEU A 158 6.08 11.52 1.94
C LEU A 158 6.86 10.39 2.64
N THR A 159 7.15 9.30 1.93
CA THR A 159 7.91 8.17 2.47
C THR A 159 9.29 8.60 2.96
N LEU A 160 10.02 9.34 2.12
CA LEU A 160 11.38 9.79 2.43
C LEU A 160 11.40 10.77 3.61
N SER A 161 10.51 11.77 3.62
CA SER A 161 10.41 12.74 4.70
C SER A 161 10.02 12.08 6.01
N LEU A 162 9.01 11.20 5.98
CA LEU A 162 8.53 10.53 7.19
C LEU A 162 9.58 9.56 7.76
N ALA A 163 10.39 8.91 6.90
CA ALA A 163 11.48 8.06 7.36
C ALA A 163 12.54 8.82 8.16
N GLU A 164 12.82 10.08 7.80
CA GLU A 164 13.72 10.93 8.59
C GLU A 164 13.05 11.44 9.87
N GLU A 165 11.79 11.86 9.79
CA GLU A 165 11.02 12.35 10.93
C GLU A 165 10.86 11.29 12.04
N THR A 166 10.71 10.01 11.66
CA THR A 166 10.46 8.91 12.62
C THR A 166 11.73 8.10 12.97
N ALA A 167 12.90 8.50 12.50
CA ALA A 167 14.14 7.75 12.66
C ALA A 167 14.47 7.44 14.13
N GLU A 168 14.31 8.43 15.01
CA GLU A 168 14.61 8.30 16.44
C GLU A 168 13.52 7.55 17.22
N SER A 169 12.29 7.50 16.70
CA SER A 169 11.18 6.82 17.36
C SER A 169 11.11 5.32 17.11
N GLY A 170 11.99 4.76 16.26
CA GLY A 170 11.99 3.33 15.94
C GLY A 170 10.92 2.92 14.91
N VAL A 171 10.19 3.88 14.33
CA VAL A 171 9.25 3.62 13.24
C VAL A 171 9.96 3.78 11.90
N TRP A 172 10.08 2.70 11.15
CA TRP A 172 10.77 2.70 9.87
C TRP A 172 9.80 2.70 8.71
N VAL A 173 10.01 3.66 7.82
CA VAL A 173 9.13 3.94 6.69
C VAL A 173 9.87 3.67 5.39
N ASN A 174 9.27 2.84 4.52
CA ASN A 174 9.78 2.51 3.20
C ASN A 174 8.65 2.53 2.18
N ALA A 175 8.99 2.53 0.90
CA ALA A 175 8.04 2.27 -0.16
C ALA A 175 8.57 1.22 -1.13
N ILE A 176 7.66 0.42 -1.68
CA ILE A 176 7.93 -0.31 -2.91
C ILE A 176 7.58 0.55 -4.13
N VAL A 177 8.27 0.31 -5.22
CA VAL A 177 8.08 0.99 -6.50
C VAL A 177 7.82 -0.07 -7.57
N PRO A 178 6.55 -0.47 -7.78
CA PRO A 178 6.24 -1.46 -8.81
C PRO A 178 6.34 -0.87 -10.23
N SER A 179 6.66 -1.75 -11.18
CA SER A 179 6.35 -1.59 -12.59
C SER A 179 4.89 -2.02 -12.85
N ILE A 180 4.64 -2.67 -13.98
CA ILE A 180 3.34 -3.26 -14.26
C ILE A 180 3.21 -4.56 -13.48
N ILE A 181 2.19 -4.67 -12.63
CA ILE A 181 1.93 -5.86 -11.81
C ILE A 181 1.14 -6.87 -12.65
N ASP A 182 1.51 -8.12 -12.59
CA ASP A 182 0.81 -9.21 -13.28
C ASP A 182 -0.55 -9.48 -12.64
N THR A 183 -1.57 -8.82 -13.14
CA THR A 183 -2.97 -8.96 -12.71
C THR A 183 -3.88 -9.22 -13.90
N GLU A 184 -5.05 -9.84 -13.67
CA GLU A 184 -6.03 -10.07 -14.72
C GLU A 184 -6.43 -8.77 -15.44
N VAL A 185 -6.58 -7.66 -14.70
CA VAL A 185 -6.93 -6.34 -15.25
C VAL A 185 -5.83 -5.83 -16.17
N ASN A 186 -4.56 -5.93 -15.76
CA ASN A 186 -3.45 -5.47 -16.59
C ASN A 186 -3.23 -6.38 -17.81
N ARG A 187 -3.38 -7.70 -17.67
CA ARG A 187 -3.35 -8.63 -18.81
C ARG A 187 -4.45 -8.32 -19.82
N ALA A 188 -5.66 -8.05 -19.36
CA ALA A 188 -6.77 -7.68 -20.24
C ALA A 188 -6.56 -6.32 -20.94
N ALA A 189 -5.93 -5.36 -20.26
CA ALA A 189 -5.61 -4.04 -20.83
C ALA A 189 -4.43 -4.08 -21.83
N MET A 190 -3.54 -5.05 -21.71
CA MET A 190 -2.32 -5.19 -22.53
C MET A 190 -2.13 -6.65 -22.99
N PRO A 191 -3.03 -7.17 -23.84
CA PRO A 191 -3.04 -8.59 -24.21
C PRO A 191 -1.77 -9.06 -24.96
N ASP A 192 -1.11 -8.15 -25.68
CA ASP A 192 0.07 -8.45 -26.50
C ASP A 192 1.40 -8.27 -25.75
N ALA A 193 1.36 -7.89 -24.46
CA ALA A 193 2.59 -7.68 -23.68
C ALA A 193 3.19 -9.00 -23.19
N ASP A 194 4.50 -9.01 -22.94
CA ASP A 194 5.16 -10.15 -22.27
C ASP A 194 4.81 -10.17 -20.77
N HIS A 195 3.67 -10.78 -20.44
CA HIS A 195 3.20 -10.88 -19.06
C HIS A 195 4.18 -11.66 -18.17
N ALA A 196 5.01 -12.56 -18.73
CA ALA A 196 5.99 -13.30 -17.96
C ALA A 196 7.16 -12.42 -17.45
N ALA A 197 7.31 -11.21 -17.98
CA ALA A 197 8.26 -10.22 -17.48
C ALA A 197 7.74 -9.46 -16.26
N TRP A 198 6.43 -9.45 -16.02
CA TRP A 198 5.82 -8.69 -14.93
C TRP A 198 5.94 -9.41 -13.58
N PRO A 199 6.19 -8.69 -12.48
CA PRO A 199 6.17 -9.28 -11.16
C PRO A 199 4.74 -9.65 -10.75
N SER A 200 4.58 -10.83 -10.15
CA SER A 200 3.27 -11.23 -9.62
C SER A 200 2.96 -10.52 -8.29
N PRO A 201 1.68 -10.40 -7.91
CA PRO A 201 1.28 -9.89 -6.60
C PRO A 201 1.98 -10.60 -5.44
N GLU A 202 2.14 -11.94 -5.53
CA GLU A 202 2.79 -12.76 -4.49
C GLU A 202 4.27 -12.45 -4.36
N GLN A 203 4.99 -12.26 -5.48
CA GLN A 203 6.40 -11.88 -5.47
C GLN A 203 6.61 -10.51 -4.82
N ILE A 204 5.73 -9.55 -5.14
CA ILE A 204 5.77 -8.22 -4.52
C ILE A 204 5.41 -8.29 -3.03
N ALA A 205 4.44 -9.13 -2.65
CA ALA A 205 4.02 -9.33 -1.27
C ALA A 205 5.17 -9.84 -0.37
N GLU A 206 6.11 -10.64 -0.89
CA GLU A 206 7.31 -11.04 -0.14
C GLU A 206 8.17 -9.83 0.24
N THR A 207 8.39 -8.90 -0.70
CA THR A 207 9.17 -7.67 -0.42
C THR A 207 8.44 -6.79 0.60
N ILE A 208 7.13 -6.60 0.44
CA ILE A 208 6.31 -5.82 1.39
C ILE A 208 6.37 -6.46 2.78
N ALA A 209 6.17 -7.77 2.88
CA ALA A 209 6.19 -8.49 4.15
C ALA A 209 7.57 -8.38 4.83
N PHE A 210 8.68 -8.47 4.08
CA PHE A 210 10.01 -8.23 4.63
C PHE A 210 10.14 -6.80 5.19
N LEU A 211 9.79 -5.78 4.40
CA LEU A 211 9.90 -4.37 4.82
C LEU A 211 9.02 -4.06 6.04
N ALA A 212 7.86 -4.73 6.15
CA ALA A 212 6.91 -4.59 7.26
C ALA A 212 7.29 -5.43 8.50
N SER A 213 8.30 -6.31 8.40
CA SER A 213 8.62 -7.29 9.44
C SER A 213 9.65 -6.78 10.47
N PRO A 214 9.74 -7.42 11.64
CA PRO A 214 10.83 -7.20 12.59
C PRO A 214 12.21 -7.55 12.03
N GLN A 215 12.27 -8.46 11.04
CA GLN A 215 13.53 -8.85 10.38
C GLN A 215 14.14 -7.73 9.53
N ASN A 216 13.32 -6.74 9.16
CA ASN A 216 13.85 -5.50 8.60
C ASN A 216 14.49 -4.67 9.73
N ALA A 217 15.77 -4.91 10.02
CA ALA A 217 16.50 -4.25 11.10
C ALA A 217 17.37 -3.07 10.64
N VAL A 218 17.45 -2.78 9.32
CA VAL A 218 18.37 -1.73 8.82
C VAL A 218 17.80 -0.88 7.67
N THR A 219 16.75 -1.34 6.97
CA THR A 219 16.23 -0.63 5.80
C THR A 219 15.18 0.39 6.22
N ARG A 220 15.48 1.68 6.06
CA ARG A 220 14.52 2.79 6.20
C ARG A 220 14.77 3.84 5.12
N GLY A 221 13.75 4.61 4.76
CA GLY A 221 13.83 5.65 3.74
C GLY A 221 14.13 5.10 2.34
N ALA A 222 13.81 3.84 2.08
CA ALA A 222 14.07 3.22 0.79
C ALA A 222 12.85 3.29 -0.13
N LEU A 223 13.10 3.61 -1.40
CA LEU A 223 12.18 3.41 -2.51
C LEU A 223 12.66 2.16 -3.27
N VAL A 224 12.05 1.01 -2.97
CA VAL A 224 12.52 -0.31 -3.41
C VAL A 224 11.87 -0.70 -4.74
N PRO A 225 12.63 -0.73 -5.85
CA PRO A 225 12.11 -1.20 -7.14
C PRO A 225 11.69 -2.67 -7.07
N VAL A 226 10.48 -2.96 -7.57
CA VAL A 226 9.94 -4.32 -7.70
C VAL A 226 9.43 -4.51 -9.13
N TYR A 227 10.35 -4.48 -10.08
CA TYR A 227 10.04 -4.40 -11.51
C TYR A 227 9.90 -5.76 -12.19
N GLY A 228 10.35 -6.86 -11.55
CA GLY A 228 10.50 -8.12 -12.26
C GLY A 228 11.56 -7.97 -13.36
N ARG A 229 11.16 -8.28 -14.58
CA ARG A 229 11.98 -8.10 -15.81
C ARG A 229 11.42 -7.01 -16.73
N SER A 230 10.44 -6.21 -16.26
CA SER A 230 9.77 -5.17 -17.05
C SER A 230 10.29 -3.76 -16.77
#